data_401ef5d1a3488c2e50346dfd4e7d348e
#
_entry.id   401ef5d1a3488c2e50346dfd4e7d348e
#
_cell.length_a   1.000
_cell.length_b   1.000
_cell.length_c   1.000
_cell.angle_alpha   90.00
_cell.angle_beta   90.00
_cell.angle_gamma   90.00
#
_symmetry.space_group_name_H-M   'P 1'
#
loop_
_entity.id
_entity.type
_entity.pdbx_description
1 polymer ?
#
loop_
_entity_poly.entity_id
_entity_poly.type
_entity_poly.pdbx_seq_one_letter_code
_entity_poly.pdbx_strand_id
1 'polypeptide(L)'
;LKLSNVRLASLAALLLAATLHIHAEEIEGLPADAPHAGTLVTIDVSTNHAYLFKDGQLVRSSAAATGSDKVLKQGRHVWWFRTPRGLHQVLRKITNPVWHKPDWAFVEEGKAVPPADSPLRLERGKMGKYALDLGESVMIHGTDDPKSIGRRVSHGCIRLPNDMLSVLWNEVDVGTPVYIFESRPREIAADKGLNDLDM
;
A
#
# COMPACT_ATOMS: atom_id res chain seq x y z
N LEU A 1 -19.90 38.59 -78.26
CA LEU A 1 -19.26 37.49 -77.45
C LEU A 1 -19.37 37.88 -75.98
N LYS A 2 -20.19 37.11 -75.22
CA LYS A 2 -20.38 37.28 -73.76
C LYS A 2 -19.43 36.38 -73.03
N LEU A 3 -18.53 36.95 -72.24
CA LEU A 3 -17.69 36.25 -71.29
C LEU A 3 -18.49 36.10 -69.95
N SER A 4 -18.81 34.86 -69.55
CA SER A 4 -19.47 34.57 -68.35
C SER A 4 -18.46 34.51 -67.19
N ASN A 5 -18.74 35.26 -66.13
CA ASN A 5 -17.99 35.31 -64.88
C ASN A 5 -18.22 33.97 -64.09
N VAL A 6 -17.17 33.20 -63.98
CA VAL A 6 -17.14 32.08 -63.04
C VAL A 6 -16.67 32.61 -61.68
N ARG A 7 -17.56 32.63 -60.71
CA ARG A 7 -17.27 32.94 -59.32
C ARG A 7 -16.61 31.70 -58.68
N LEU A 8 -15.35 31.82 -58.28
CA LEU A 8 -14.71 30.86 -57.40
C LEU A 8 -15.32 31.03 -55.99
N ALA A 9 -16.04 30.02 -55.55
CA ALA A 9 -16.44 29.90 -54.18
C ALA A 9 -15.30 29.23 -53.39
N SER A 10 -14.64 30.03 -52.54
CA SER A 10 -13.66 29.49 -51.57
C SER A 10 -14.37 28.69 -50.51
N LEU A 11 -14.24 27.36 -50.51
CA LEU A 11 -14.58 26.50 -49.41
C LEU A 11 -13.51 26.67 -48.34
N ALA A 12 -13.80 27.47 -47.32
CA ALA A 12 -13.06 27.44 -46.07
C ALA A 12 -13.44 26.15 -45.30
N ALA A 13 -12.58 25.16 -45.41
CA ALA A 13 -12.70 23.95 -44.57
C ALA A 13 -12.33 24.35 -43.14
N LEU A 14 -13.33 24.51 -42.29
CA LEU A 14 -13.18 24.60 -40.83
C LEU A 14 -12.75 23.23 -40.30
N LEU A 15 -11.44 23.05 -40.12
CA LEU A 15 -10.87 21.92 -39.37
C LEU A 15 -11.20 22.16 -37.90
N LEU A 16 -12.32 21.59 -37.46
CA LEU A 16 -12.65 21.43 -36.03
C LEU A 16 -11.69 20.40 -35.46
N ALA A 17 -10.57 20.87 -34.92
CA ALA A 17 -9.70 20.02 -34.11
C ALA A 17 -10.45 19.69 -32.83
N ALA A 18 -11.19 18.56 -32.85
CA ALA A 18 -11.69 17.96 -31.65
C ALA A 18 -10.48 17.41 -30.89
N THR A 19 -9.97 18.18 -29.93
CA THR A 19 -9.06 17.68 -28.92
C THR A 19 -9.82 16.61 -28.14
N LEU A 20 -9.60 15.35 -28.49
CA LEU A 20 -9.98 14.24 -27.63
C LEU A 20 -9.16 14.40 -26.33
N HIS A 21 -9.81 14.95 -25.32
CA HIS A 21 -9.33 14.78 -23.96
C HIS A 21 -9.60 13.30 -23.60
N ILE A 22 -8.61 12.47 -23.85
CA ILE A 22 -8.60 11.12 -23.27
C ILE A 22 -8.46 11.38 -21.77
N HIS A 23 -9.59 11.38 -21.07
CA HIS A 23 -9.55 11.20 -19.62
C HIS A 23 -8.97 9.81 -19.43
N ALA A 24 -7.72 9.72 -18.96
CA ALA A 24 -7.18 8.46 -18.48
C ALA A 24 -8.16 8.00 -17.41
N GLU A 25 -8.86 6.91 -17.69
CA GLU A 25 -9.79 6.31 -16.75
C GLU A 25 -8.96 5.96 -15.51
N GLU A 26 -9.30 6.54 -14.36
CA GLU A 26 -8.56 6.32 -13.13
C GLU A 26 -8.72 4.85 -12.74
N ILE A 27 -7.66 4.07 -12.91
CA ILE A 27 -7.67 2.64 -12.59
C ILE A 27 -7.63 2.52 -11.08
N GLU A 28 -8.64 1.90 -10.50
CA GLU A 28 -8.72 1.69 -9.05
C GLU A 28 -7.42 1.08 -8.51
N GLY A 29 -6.85 1.72 -7.50
CA GLY A 29 -5.62 1.25 -6.87
C GLY A 29 -4.33 1.54 -7.63
N LEU A 30 -4.36 2.28 -8.77
CA LEU A 30 -3.19 2.69 -9.53
C LEU A 30 -3.09 4.22 -9.53
N PRO A 31 -2.39 4.83 -8.57
CA PRO A 31 -2.16 6.27 -8.57
C PRO A 31 -1.40 6.76 -9.80
N ALA A 32 -1.71 7.97 -10.27
CA ALA A 32 -1.13 8.53 -11.49
C ALA A 32 0.40 8.73 -11.41
N ASP A 33 0.94 8.88 -10.22
CA ASP A 33 2.38 9.02 -9.94
C ASP A 33 3.10 7.70 -9.68
N ALA A 34 2.39 6.56 -9.73
CA ALA A 34 2.98 5.24 -9.58
C ALA A 34 3.68 4.78 -10.87
N PRO A 35 4.68 3.87 -10.80
CA PRO A 35 5.25 3.23 -11.97
C PRO A 35 4.18 2.46 -12.77
N HIS A 36 4.10 2.65 -14.09
CA HIS A 36 3.11 1.98 -14.94
C HIS A 36 3.68 0.84 -15.80
N ALA A 37 5.00 0.70 -15.89
CA ALA A 37 5.67 -0.35 -16.65
C ALA A 37 6.12 -1.49 -15.75
N GLY A 38 6.02 -2.72 -16.22
CA GLY A 38 6.41 -3.92 -15.49
C GLY A 38 5.44 -4.32 -14.39
N THR A 39 5.93 -5.11 -13.43
CA THR A 39 5.15 -5.57 -12.27
C THR A 39 5.20 -4.52 -11.17
N LEU A 40 4.04 -4.14 -10.64
CA LEU A 40 3.89 -3.19 -9.55
C LEU A 40 2.90 -3.75 -8.51
N VAL A 41 3.23 -3.60 -7.25
CA VAL A 41 2.27 -3.80 -6.14
C VAL A 41 1.89 -2.43 -5.58
N THR A 42 0.59 -2.17 -5.40
CA THR A 42 0.15 -0.97 -4.69
C THR A 42 -0.65 -1.34 -3.45
N ILE A 43 -0.53 -0.53 -2.41
CA ILE A 43 -1.24 -0.70 -1.13
C ILE A 43 -1.91 0.61 -0.80
N ASP A 44 -3.24 0.64 -0.87
CA ASP A 44 -4.02 1.76 -0.36
C ASP A 44 -4.35 1.53 1.11
N VAL A 45 -3.71 2.31 1.98
CA VAL A 45 -3.91 2.18 3.42
C VAL A 45 -5.21 2.84 3.91
N SER A 46 -5.86 3.71 3.09
CA SER A 46 -7.14 4.31 3.46
C SER A 46 -8.30 3.34 3.29
N THR A 47 -8.22 2.49 2.26
CA THR A 47 -9.24 1.47 1.96
C THR A 47 -8.86 0.08 2.48
N ASN A 48 -7.61 -0.11 2.95
CA ASN A 48 -7.03 -1.40 3.31
C ASN A 48 -7.11 -2.40 2.16
N HIS A 49 -6.65 -1.99 0.99
CA HIS A 49 -6.61 -2.81 -0.22
C HIS A 49 -5.20 -2.91 -0.79
N ALA A 50 -4.91 -4.08 -1.35
CA ALA A 50 -3.68 -4.37 -2.10
C ALA A 50 -4.04 -4.73 -3.54
N TYR A 51 -3.23 -4.27 -4.49
CA TYR A 51 -3.39 -4.49 -5.91
C TYR A 51 -2.08 -4.94 -6.52
N LEU A 52 -2.16 -5.85 -7.48
CA LEU A 52 -1.06 -6.28 -8.32
C LEU A 52 -1.34 -5.84 -9.74
N PHE A 53 -0.43 -5.06 -10.32
CA PHE A 53 -0.47 -4.63 -11.70
C PHE A 53 0.67 -5.23 -12.50
N LYS A 54 0.44 -5.41 -13.82
CA LYS A 54 1.45 -5.76 -14.80
C LYS A 54 1.25 -4.88 -16.03
N ASP A 55 2.24 -4.08 -16.36
CA ASP A 55 2.19 -3.12 -17.47
C ASP A 55 0.94 -2.21 -17.41
N GLY A 56 0.63 -1.70 -16.22
CA GLY A 56 -0.52 -0.83 -15.96
C GLY A 56 -1.88 -1.54 -15.91
N GLN A 57 -1.93 -2.85 -16.14
CA GLN A 57 -3.18 -3.63 -16.07
C GLN A 57 -3.33 -4.33 -14.73
N LEU A 58 -4.52 -4.24 -14.14
CA LEU A 58 -4.85 -4.92 -12.88
C LEU A 58 -4.89 -6.44 -13.10
N VAL A 59 -4.02 -7.15 -12.39
CA VAL A 59 -3.95 -8.63 -12.40
C VAL A 59 -4.80 -9.21 -11.26
N ARG A 60 -4.66 -8.65 -10.05
CA ARG A 60 -5.35 -9.13 -8.85
C ARG A 60 -5.49 -8.02 -7.84
N SER A 61 -6.58 -8.06 -7.06
CA SER A 61 -6.75 -7.22 -5.87
C SER A 61 -7.29 -8.01 -4.69
N SER A 62 -7.09 -7.50 -3.49
CA SER A 62 -7.57 -8.12 -2.26
C SER A 62 -7.59 -7.11 -1.12
N ALA A 63 -8.49 -7.31 -0.17
CA ALA A 63 -8.38 -6.63 1.11
C ALA A 63 -7.06 -6.96 1.81
N ALA A 64 -6.53 -6.01 2.56
CA ALA A 64 -5.29 -6.11 3.33
C ALA A 64 -5.52 -5.65 4.78
N ALA A 65 -4.65 -6.04 5.70
CA ALA A 65 -4.56 -5.36 6.98
C ALA A 65 -3.33 -4.46 6.99
N THR A 66 -3.50 -3.24 7.49
CA THR A 66 -2.45 -2.22 7.55
C THR A 66 -2.25 -1.69 8.96
N GLY A 67 -1.25 -0.83 9.16
CA GLY A 67 -0.91 -0.23 10.45
C GLY A 67 -2.11 0.46 11.11
N SER A 68 -2.23 0.27 12.43
CA SER A 68 -3.34 0.80 13.22
C SER A 68 -3.26 2.30 13.47
N ASP A 69 -2.10 2.92 13.21
CA ASP A 69 -1.71 4.30 13.56
C ASP A 69 -1.75 4.60 15.07
N LYS A 70 -1.86 3.57 15.89
CA LYS A 70 -1.76 3.72 17.35
C LYS A 70 -0.32 4.06 17.75
N VAL A 71 -0.21 4.70 18.89
CA VAL A 71 1.07 5.00 19.54
C VAL A 71 1.11 4.22 20.86
N LEU A 72 2.18 3.45 21.04
CA LEU A 72 2.49 2.81 22.32
C LEU A 72 3.66 3.53 22.96
N LYS A 73 3.55 3.85 24.25
CA LYS A 73 4.60 4.51 25.03
C LYS A 73 4.95 3.69 26.27
N GLN A 74 6.25 3.53 26.51
CA GLN A 74 6.74 2.97 27.77
C GLN A 74 8.05 3.69 28.17
N GLY A 75 8.01 4.46 29.22
CA GLY A 75 9.14 5.30 29.62
C GLY A 75 9.52 6.28 28.50
N ARG A 76 10.77 6.16 28.00
CA ARG A 76 11.26 6.98 26.87
C ARG A 76 11.00 6.34 25.50
N HIS A 77 10.54 5.11 25.45
CA HIS A 77 10.27 4.41 24.19
C HIS A 77 8.90 4.79 23.66
N VAL A 78 8.87 5.11 22.37
CA VAL A 78 7.64 5.44 21.64
C VAL A 78 7.63 4.61 20.36
N TRP A 79 6.58 3.82 20.15
CA TRP A 79 6.36 3.05 18.92
C TRP A 79 5.11 3.58 18.25
N TRP A 80 5.24 3.86 16.96
CA TRP A 80 4.13 4.30 16.12
C TRP A 80 3.79 3.22 15.10
N PHE A 81 2.63 2.63 15.23
CA PHE A 81 2.21 1.49 14.43
C PHE A 81 1.60 1.91 13.09
N ARG A 82 2.44 2.52 12.24
CA ARG A 82 2.07 3.05 10.94
C ARG A 82 2.67 2.23 9.82
N THR A 83 1.89 1.91 8.78
CA THR A 83 2.43 1.46 7.50
C THR A 83 3.02 2.67 6.78
N PRO A 84 4.34 2.69 6.48
CA PRO A 84 4.98 3.84 5.83
C PRO A 84 4.45 4.02 4.41
N ARG A 85 4.27 5.29 4.00
CA ARG A 85 3.85 5.67 2.64
C ARG A 85 5.06 5.86 1.75
N GLY A 86 4.84 5.85 0.44
CA GLY A 86 5.84 6.11 -0.56
C GLY A 86 6.21 4.90 -1.39
N LEU A 87 7.23 5.05 -2.21
CA LEU A 87 7.76 4.01 -3.07
C LEU A 87 8.78 3.18 -2.30
N HIS A 88 8.52 1.89 -2.22
CA HIS A 88 9.38 0.84 -1.69
C HIS A 88 9.72 -0.14 -2.80
N GLN A 89 10.52 -1.16 -2.47
CA GLN A 89 10.79 -2.29 -3.36
C GLN A 89 10.89 -3.58 -2.55
N VAL A 90 10.64 -4.70 -3.18
CA VAL A 90 10.87 -6.02 -2.58
C VAL A 90 12.38 -6.23 -2.45
N LEU A 91 12.89 -6.27 -1.23
CA LEU A 91 14.31 -6.50 -0.94
C LEU A 91 14.64 -7.99 -0.82
N ARG A 92 13.69 -8.77 -0.27
CA ARG A 92 13.85 -10.22 -0.08
C ARG A 92 12.51 -10.92 -0.16
N LYS A 93 12.54 -12.16 -0.64
CA LYS A 93 11.42 -13.11 -0.60
C LYS A 93 11.76 -14.20 0.43
N ILE A 94 10.89 -14.41 1.41
CA ILE A 94 11.15 -15.31 2.55
C ILE A 94 10.06 -16.38 2.63
N THR A 95 10.46 -17.64 2.63
CA THR A 95 9.56 -18.79 2.86
C THR A 95 9.54 -19.16 4.34
N ASN A 96 8.36 -19.53 4.85
CA ASN A 96 8.15 -19.92 6.23
C ASN A 96 8.78 -18.91 7.22
N PRO A 97 8.43 -17.62 7.11
CA PRO A 97 9.02 -16.59 7.95
C PRO A 97 8.78 -16.86 9.42
N VAL A 98 9.80 -16.62 10.23
CA VAL A 98 9.70 -16.66 11.68
C VAL A 98 9.57 -15.23 12.17
N TRP A 99 8.50 -14.93 12.91
CA TRP A 99 8.34 -13.63 13.51
C TRP A 99 9.30 -13.46 14.68
N HIS A 100 10.20 -12.50 14.56
CA HIS A 100 11.06 -12.09 15.66
C HIS A 100 10.33 -11.01 16.46
N LYS A 101 9.71 -11.40 17.57
CA LYS A 101 8.85 -10.57 18.42
C LYS A 101 9.63 -9.38 18.97
N PRO A 102 9.27 -8.14 18.60
CA PRO A 102 9.96 -6.94 19.05
C PRO A 102 9.53 -6.53 20.47
N ASP A 103 10.24 -5.60 21.06
CA ASP A 103 10.02 -5.14 22.45
C ASP A 103 8.59 -4.68 22.69
N TRP A 104 8.03 -3.90 21.74
CA TRP A 104 6.67 -3.38 21.87
C TRP A 104 5.62 -4.48 22.06
N ALA A 105 5.84 -5.66 21.48
CA ALA A 105 4.85 -6.75 21.59
C ALA A 105 4.80 -7.34 23.00
N PHE A 106 5.94 -7.40 23.70
CA PHE A 106 5.95 -7.77 25.11
C PHE A 106 5.32 -6.69 25.98
N VAL A 107 5.59 -5.43 25.64
CA VAL A 107 5.01 -4.27 26.35
C VAL A 107 3.49 -4.25 26.23
N GLU A 108 2.94 -4.45 25.03
CA GLU A 108 1.47 -4.55 24.83
C GLU A 108 0.84 -5.71 25.62
N GLU A 109 1.57 -6.82 25.77
CA GLU A 109 1.12 -7.95 26.55
C GLU A 109 1.30 -7.79 28.08
N GLY A 110 1.87 -6.66 28.53
CA GLY A 110 2.20 -6.43 29.95
C GLY A 110 3.28 -7.36 30.49
N LYS A 111 4.15 -7.88 29.60
CA LYS A 111 5.22 -8.82 29.93
C LYS A 111 6.58 -8.12 29.99
N ALA A 112 7.50 -8.69 30.76
CA ALA A 112 8.89 -8.27 30.73
C ALA A 112 9.51 -8.52 29.35
N VAL A 113 10.28 -7.55 28.84
CA VAL A 113 11.00 -7.66 27.57
C VAL A 113 12.22 -8.57 27.77
N PRO A 114 12.30 -9.73 27.10
CA PRO A 114 13.43 -10.63 27.24
C PRO A 114 14.64 -10.11 26.45
N PRO A 115 15.87 -10.64 26.70
CA PRO A 115 17.06 -10.37 25.90
C PRO A 115 16.81 -10.56 24.40
N ALA A 116 17.59 -9.84 23.56
CA ALA A 116 17.38 -9.81 22.09
C ALA A 116 17.54 -11.20 21.43
N ASP A 117 18.40 -12.04 22.00
CA ASP A 117 18.69 -13.42 21.56
C ASP A 117 17.77 -14.49 22.16
N SER A 118 16.82 -14.08 23.00
CA SER A 118 15.93 -15.02 23.69
C SER A 118 15.06 -15.80 22.70
N PRO A 119 14.94 -17.13 22.87
CA PRO A 119 14.02 -17.95 22.07
C PRO A 119 12.55 -17.56 22.26
N LEU A 120 12.20 -16.88 23.36
CA LEU A 120 10.85 -16.37 23.62
C LEU A 120 10.41 -15.30 22.59
N ARG A 121 11.36 -14.76 21.80
CA ARG A 121 11.07 -13.82 20.72
C ARG A 121 10.69 -14.48 19.40
N LEU A 122 10.86 -15.81 19.27
CA LEU A 122 10.69 -16.51 18.01
C LEU A 122 9.29 -17.14 17.93
N GLU A 123 8.43 -16.63 17.07
CA GLU A 123 7.11 -17.20 16.83
C GLU A 123 6.98 -17.67 15.36
N ARG A 124 6.67 -18.96 15.19
CA ARG A 124 6.45 -19.56 13.87
C ARG A 124 4.96 -19.53 13.52
N GLY A 125 4.68 -19.46 12.20
CA GLY A 125 3.29 -19.51 11.69
C GLY A 125 2.55 -18.18 11.70
N LYS A 126 2.94 -17.20 12.51
CA LYS A 126 2.31 -15.89 12.63
C LYS A 126 2.20 -15.10 11.31
N MET A 127 3.20 -15.28 10.47
CA MET A 127 3.34 -14.51 9.22
C MET A 127 2.89 -15.30 7.98
N GLY A 128 2.26 -16.47 8.17
CA GLY A 128 1.88 -17.33 7.06
C GLY A 128 3.06 -18.01 6.38
N LYS A 129 2.86 -18.47 5.13
CA LYS A 129 3.85 -19.24 4.37
C LYS A 129 4.94 -18.39 3.72
N TYR A 130 4.63 -17.15 3.34
CA TYR A 130 5.50 -16.27 2.59
C TYR A 130 5.58 -14.88 3.22
N ALA A 131 6.70 -14.20 3.03
CA ALA A 131 6.84 -12.79 3.29
C ALA A 131 7.71 -12.11 2.21
N LEU A 132 7.35 -10.88 1.87
CA LEU A 132 8.10 -9.96 1.02
C LEU A 132 8.63 -8.85 1.93
N ASP A 133 9.94 -8.78 2.09
CA ASP A 133 10.58 -7.78 2.93
C ASP A 133 10.78 -6.49 2.13
N LEU A 134 10.30 -5.38 2.66
CA LEU A 134 10.43 -4.05 2.07
C LEU A 134 11.49 -3.17 2.74
N GLY A 135 12.18 -3.72 3.75
CA GLY A 135 13.12 -2.95 4.58
C GLY A 135 12.44 -2.29 5.78
N GLU A 136 13.24 -1.66 6.65
CA GLU A 136 12.79 -0.90 7.82
C GLU A 136 11.80 -1.66 8.73
N SER A 137 11.93 -2.99 8.79
CA SER A 137 11.03 -3.88 9.53
C SER A 137 9.58 -3.93 8.98
N VAL A 138 9.37 -3.52 7.74
CA VAL A 138 8.08 -3.58 7.05
C VAL A 138 8.07 -4.75 6.09
N MET A 139 7.04 -5.56 6.15
CA MET A 139 6.86 -6.72 5.29
C MET A 139 5.41 -6.81 4.79
N ILE A 140 5.25 -7.39 3.59
CA ILE A 140 3.97 -7.93 3.13
C ILE A 140 4.01 -9.43 3.43
N HIS A 141 3.08 -9.93 4.24
CA HIS A 141 3.09 -11.33 4.69
C HIS A 141 1.68 -11.89 4.89
N GLY A 142 1.58 -13.20 5.06
CA GLY A 142 0.33 -13.87 5.44
C GLY A 142 -0.05 -13.61 6.90
N THR A 143 -1.07 -14.29 7.38
CA THR A 143 -1.55 -14.12 8.76
C THR A 143 -2.13 -15.42 9.31
N ASP A 144 -1.98 -15.63 10.60
CA ASP A 144 -2.72 -16.63 11.39
C ASP A 144 -4.06 -16.09 11.91
N ASP A 145 -4.33 -14.78 11.71
CA ASP A 145 -5.59 -14.11 12.05
C ASP A 145 -6.29 -13.55 10.80
N PRO A 146 -7.05 -14.37 10.05
CA PRO A 146 -7.78 -13.91 8.86
C PRO A 146 -8.79 -12.79 9.13
N LYS A 147 -9.29 -12.67 10.38
CA LYS A 147 -10.23 -11.61 10.76
C LYS A 147 -9.60 -10.23 10.80
N SER A 148 -8.26 -10.15 10.78
CA SER A 148 -7.54 -8.88 10.69
C SER A 148 -7.62 -8.25 9.30
N ILE A 149 -7.88 -9.02 8.24
CA ILE A 149 -7.90 -8.56 6.86
C ILE A 149 -9.02 -7.52 6.65
N GLY A 150 -8.72 -6.48 5.88
CA GLY A 150 -9.62 -5.33 5.65
C GLY A 150 -9.60 -4.29 6.77
N ARG A 151 -8.72 -4.41 7.76
CA ARG A 151 -8.71 -3.58 8.95
C ARG A 151 -7.35 -2.92 9.21
N ARG A 152 -7.36 -1.77 9.88
CA ARG A 152 -6.16 -1.09 10.38
C ARG A 152 -5.83 -1.62 11.78
N VAL A 153 -5.10 -2.71 11.84
CA VAL A 153 -4.84 -3.42 13.12
C VAL A 153 -3.40 -3.91 13.27
N SER A 154 -2.57 -3.78 12.21
CA SER A 154 -1.18 -4.20 12.32
C SER A 154 -0.30 -3.14 13.01
N HIS A 155 0.94 -3.51 13.27
CA HIS A 155 1.95 -2.65 13.85
C HIS A 155 2.87 -2.01 12.78
N GLY A 156 2.41 -1.99 11.51
CA GLY A 156 3.13 -1.41 10.37
C GLY A 156 3.24 -2.35 9.17
N CYS A 157 3.37 -3.65 9.37
CA CYS A 157 3.37 -4.63 8.29
C CYS A 157 2.02 -4.71 7.56
N ILE A 158 2.04 -5.18 6.33
CA ILE A 158 0.86 -5.41 5.51
C ILE A 158 0.54 -6.91 5.58
N ARG A 159 -0.67 -7.27 6.06
CA ARG A 159 -1.14 -8.65 6.07
C ARG A 159 -2.06 -8.90 4.91
N LEU A 160 -1.87 -10.00 4.20
CA LEU A 160 -2.69 -10.43 3.08
C LEU A 160 -3.29 -11.81 3.33
N PRO A 161 -4.45 -12.12 2.71
CA PRO A 161 -4.93 -13.49 2.59
C PRO A 161 -3.87 -14.37 1.90
N ASN A 162 -3.80 -15.64 2.27
CA ASN A 162 -2.77 -16.55 1.77
C ASN A 162 -2.86 -16.80 0.25
N ASP A 163 -4.05 -16.73 -0.33
CA ASP A 163 -4.26 -16.85 -1.78
C ASP A 163 -3.67 -15.65 -2.53
N MET A 164 -3.96 -14.42 -2.09
CA MET A 164 -3.38 -13.20 -2.67
C MET A 164 -1.86 -13.21 -2.52
N LEU A 165 -1.36 -13.57 -1.35
CA LEU A 165 0.08 -13.61 -1.09
C LEU A 165 0.78 -14.66 -1.97
N SER A 166 0.13 -15.79 -2.27
CA SER A 166 0.67 -16.80 -3.18
C SER A 166 0.76 -16.29 -4.61
N VAL A 167 -0.22 -15.49 -5.06
CA VAL A 167 -0.15 -14.80 -6.36
C VAL A 167 1.02 -13.82 -6.37
N LEU A 168 1.13 -12.93 -5.37
CA LEU A 168 2.28 -12.01 -5.29
C LEU A 168 3.60 -12.74 -5.27
N TRP A 169 3.70 -13.86 -4.53
CA TRP A 169 4.93 -14.65 -4.48
C TRP A 169 5.40 -15.13 -5.84
N ASN A 170 4.49 -15.47 -6.73
CA ASN A 170 4.82 -15.97 -8.07
C ASN A 170 5.08 -14.83 -9.08
N GLU A 171 4.44 -13.70 -8.92
CA GLU A 171 4.46 -12.59 -9.89
C GLU A 171 5.52 -11.51 -9.59
N VAL A 172 5.98 -11.41 -8.34
CA VAL A 172 6.97 -10.39 -7.96
C VAL A 172 8.36 -10.99 -7.78
N ASP A 173 9.37 -10.21 -8.14
CA ASP A 173 10.78 -10.50 -7.92
C ASP A 173 11.40 -9.52 -6.93
N VAL A 174 12.63 -9.81 -6.49
CA VAL A 174 13.44 -8.83 -5.76
C VAL A 174 13.66 -7.63 -6.69
N GLY A 175 13.43 -6.43 -6.16
CA GLY A 175 13.45 -5.18 -6.91
C GLY A 175 12.07 -4.74 -7.44
N THR A 176 11.04 -5.60 -7.41
CA THR A 176 9.68 -5.18 -7.79
C THR A 176 9.24 -3.99 -6.94
N PRO A 177 8.78 -2.88 -7.56
CA PRO A 177 8.30 -1.73 -6.83
C PRO A 177 7.01 -2.03 -6.05
N VAL A 178 6.91 -1.43 -4.87
CA VAL A 178 5.73 -1.47 -4.00
C VAL A 178 5.39 -0.03 -3.64
N TYR A 179 4.25 0.48 -4.11
CA TYR A 179 3.81 1.83 -3.83
C TYR A 179 2.71 1.83 -2.78
N ILE A 180 3.00 2.43 -1.63
CA ILE A 180 2.08 2.52 -0.49
C ILE A 180 1.55 3.95 -0.44
N PHE A 181 0.24 4.11 -0.56
CA PHE A 181 -0.41 5.41 -0.69
C PHE A 181 -1.71 5.49 0.12
N GLU A 182 -2.33 6.65 0.10
CA GLU A 182 -3.61 6.93 0.75
C GLU A 182 -4.50 7.70 -0.24
N SER A 183 -5.45 6.99 -0.87
CA SER A 183 -6.34 7.57 -1.88
C SER A 183 -7.37 8.53 -1.28
N ARG A 184 -7.73 8.31 0.00
CA ARG A 184 -8.64 9.18 0.76
C ARG A 184 -7.86 9.78 1.92
N PRO A 185 -7.47 11.07 1.85
CA PRO A 185 -6.87 11.75 3.00
C PRO A 185 -7.77 11.58 4.22
N ARG A 186 -7.20 11.23 5.36
CA ARG A 186 -7.95 11.26 6.61
C ARG A 186 -8.45 12.67 6.84
N GLU A 187 -9.74 12.86 7.04
CA GLU A 187 -10.19 13.97 7.84
C GLU A 187 -9.50 13.83 9.21
N ILE A 188 -8.56 14.71 9.48
CA ILE A 188 -8.01 14.85 10.82
C ILE A 188 -9.22 15.30 11.63
N ALA A 189 -9.88 14.34 12.30
CA ALA A 189 -10.84 14.70 13.33
C ALA A 189 -10.07 15.64 14.26
N ALA A 190 -10.45 16.92 14.22
CA ALA A 190 -9.85 17.93 15.08
C ALA A 190 -9.89 17.34 16.49
N ASP A 191 -8.70 17.11 17.03
CA ASP A 191 -8.52 16.50 18.33
C ASP A 191 -9.24 17.39 19.35
N LYS A 192 -10.41 16.92 19.79
CA LYS A 192 -11.19 17.54 20.86
C LYS A 192 -10.51 17.35 22.23
N GLY A 193 -9.20 17.16 22.25
CA GLY A 193 -8.43 16.78 23.43
C GLY A 193 -7.28 17.70 23.83
N LEU A 194 -7.06 18.85 23.17
CA LEU A 194 -5.95 19.74 23.54
C LEU A 194 -6.33 20.95 24.41
N ASN A 195 -7.60 21.09 24.81
CA ASN A 195 -8.06 22.26 25.60
C ASN A 195 -8.17 22.02 27.10
N ASP A 196 -7.72 20.87 27.63
CA ASP A 196 -7.81 20.61 29.10
C ASP A 196 -6.43 20.58 29.80
N LEU A 197 -5.45 21.33 29.31
CA LEU A 197 -4.17 21.48 30.00
C LEU A 197 -3.83 22.95 30.35
N ASP A 198 -4.85 23.78 30.55
CA ASP A 198 -4.67 25.08 31.19
C ASP A 198 -5.65 25.18 32.40
N MET A 199 -5.21 24.70 33.56
CA MET A 199 -5.40 25.25 34.92
C MET A 199 -4.56 24.43 35.91
#